data_2b7297f1a5fa8a809a2402e5fa47522a
#
_entry.id   2b7297f1a5fa8a809a2402e5fa47522a
#
_cell.length_a   1.000
_cell.length_b   1.000
_cell.length_c   1.000
_cell.angle_alpha   90.00
_cell.angle_beta   90.00
_cell.angle_gamma   90.00
#
_symmetry.space_group_name_H-M   'P 1'
#
loop_
_entity.id
_entity.type
_entity.pdbx_description
1 polymer ?
#
loop_
_entity_poly.entity_id
_entity_poly.type
_entity_poly.pdbx_seq_one_letter_code
_entity_poly.pdbx_strand_id
1 'polypeptide(L)'
;SVTKRNEKTAAAIFESLLLTGIAMSFTKTSRPGSGTEHIMAHFWECMELLDGKTPNYHGEDVGVTTLIMLRYYEALSRLPQVTAHPEVCNWDEIYRIYGPLAPDVQKLNTPDTITDGIAPRRIEACWPQIRRIVQSVPSYDACLAAMRQAGCKTTIGEVGKAPDFVEISFRFHPYMRRRLSLKRVSHM
;
A
#
# COMPACT_ATOMS: atom_id res chain seq x y z
N SER A 1 -19.84 -12.53 -11.65
CA SER A 1 -19.85 -11.88 -10.33
C SER A 1 -19.31 -12.85 -9.30
N VAL A 2 -18.42 -12.38 -8.44
CA VAL A 2 -17.79 -13.16 -7.36
C VAL A 2 -18.82 -13.73 -6.36
N THR A 3 -19.99 -13.11 -6.30
CA THR A 3 -21.12 -13.59 -5.49
C THR A 3 -21.77 -14.87 -6.00
N LYS A 4 -21.59 -15.20 -7.28
CA LYS A 4 -22.03 -16.49 -7.80
C LYS A 4 -20.94 -17.52 -7.52
N ARG A 5 -21.09 -18.27 -6.42
CA ARG A 5 -20.19 -19.38 -6.05
C ARG A 5 -20.35 -20.53 -7.05
N ASN A 6 -19.76 -20.39 -8.22
CA ASN A 6 -19.79 -21.40 -9.28
C ASN A 6 -18.41 -21.60 -9.90
N GLU A 7 -18.26 -22.62 -10.73
CA GLU A 7 -16.99 -23.00 -11.36
C GLU A 7 -16.36 -21.85 -12.16
N LYS A 8 -17.16 -21.05 -12.88
CA LYS A 8 -16.65 -19.89 -13.65
C LYS A 8 -16.00 -18.86 -12.74
N THR A 9 -16.58 -18.61 -11.56
CA THR A 9 -16.01 -17.67 -10.59
C THR A 9 -14.72 -18.24 -9.99
N ALA A 10 -14.72 -19.51 -9.62
CA ALA A 10 -13.53 -20.17 -9.11
C ALA A 10 -12.40 -20.18 -10.16
N ALA A 11 -12.72 -20.49 -11.41
CA ALA A 11 -11.76 -20.46 -12.52
C ALA A 11 -11.17 -19.06 -12.73
N ALA A 12 -11.99 -18.00 -12.72
CA ALA A 12 -11.51 -16.63 -12.89
C ALA A 12 -10.60 -16.17 -11.75
N ILE A 13 -10.90 -16.56 -10.49
CA ILE A 13 -10.03 -16.28 -9.34
C ILE A 13 -8.69 -17.01 -9.51
N PHE A 14 -8.75 -18.31 -9.85
CA PHE A 14 -7.54 -19.11 -10.03
C PHE A 14 -6.66 -18.59 -11.17
N GLU A 15 -7.27 -18.22 -12.30
CA GLU A 15 -6.57 -17.59 -13.43
C GLU A 15 -5.88 -16.29 -13.02
N SER A 16 -6.57 -15.43 -12.26
CA SER A 16 -5.99 -14.18 -11.74
C SER A 16 -4.78 -14.44 -10.84
N LEU A 17 -4.84 -15.45 -9.97
CA LEU A 17 -3.73 -15.84 -9.12
C LEU A 17 -2.55 -16.38 -9.94
N LEU A 18 -2.80 -17.21 -10.95
CA LEU A 18 -1.76 -17.72 -11.88
C LEU A 18 -1.09 -16.57 -12.63
N LEU A 19 -1.87 -15.66 -13.22
CA LEU A 19 -1.34 -14.50 -13.95
C LEU A 19 -0.48 -13.61 -13.05
N THR A 20 -0.91 -13.40 -11.80
CA THR A 20 -0.12 -12.66 -10.80
C THR A 20 1.20 -13.39 -10.49
N GLY A 21 1.16 -14.72 -10.30
CA GLY A 21 2.35 -15.53 -10.08
C GLY A 21 3.32 -15.49 -11.26
N ILE A 22 2.81 -15.58 -12.48
CA ILE A 22 3.60 -15.44 -13.71
C ILE A 22 4.25 -14.05 -13.78
N ALA A 23 3.49 -12.98 -13.52
CA ALA A 23 4.01 -11.61 -13.52
C ALA A 23 5.13 -11.44 -12.48
N MET A 24 4.99 -11.99 -11.27
CA MET A 24 6.04 -12.00 -10.25
C MET A 24 7.29 -12.76 -10.72
N SER A 25 7.11 -13.87 -11.42
CA SER A 25 8.23 -14.63 -12.00
C SER A 25 9.00 -13.82 -13.04
N PHE A 26 8.33 -13.11 -13.93
CA PHE A 26 8.97 -12.24 -14.92
C PHE A 26 9.72 -11.07 -14.28
N THR A 27 9.11 -10.41 -13.32
CA THR A 27 9.68 -9.22 -12.68
C THR A 27 10.74 -9.56 -11.62
N LYS A 28 10.88 -10.84 -11.25
CA LYS A 28 11.74 -11.32 -10.15
C LYS A 28 11.47 -10.60 -8.82
N THR A 29 10.28 -10.08 -8.65
CA THR A 29 9.83 -9.40 -7.42
C THR A 29 8.38 -9.74 -7.13
N SER A 30 7.95 -9.57 -5.87
CA SER A 30 6.55 -9.74 -5.47
C SER A 30 5.67 -8.51 -5.76
N ARG A 31 6.21 -7.46 -6.41
CA ARG A 31 5.46 -6.21 -6.66
C ARG A 31 4.14 -6.39 -7.42
N PRO A 32 4.04 -7.26 -8.43
CA PRO A 32 2.76 -7.46 -9.13
C PRO A 32 1.65 -8.02 -8.24
N GLY A 33 1.99 -8.74 -7.18
CA GLY A 33 1.02 -9.31 -6.24
C GLY A 33 0.99 -8.63 -4.85
N SER A 34 1.86 -7.65 -4.62
CA SER A 34 2.01 -7.02 -3.29
C SER A 34 2.43 -5.56 -3.46
N GLY A 35 1.47 -4.68 -3.59
CA GLY A 35 1.66 -3.25 -3.75
C GLY A 35 1.77 -2.49 -2.41
N THR A 36 1.46 -1.20 -2.45
CA THR A 36 1.50 -0.31 -1.28
C THR A 36 0.42 -0.69 -0.26
N GLU A 37 -0.73 -1.13 -0.73
CA GLU A 37 -1.84 -1.63 0.09
C GLU A 37 -1.42 -2.82 0.97
N HIS A 38 -0.67 -3.76 0.41
CA HIS A 38 -0.13 -4.90 1.16
C HIS A 38 0.87 -4.46 2.23
N ILE A 39 1.73 -3.47 1.91
CA ILE A 39 2.68 -2.95 2.90
C ILE A 39 1.93 -2.31 4.06
N MET A 40 0.85 -1.59 3.79
CA MET A 40 0.01 -0.98 4.82
C MET A 40 -0.71 -2.05 5.66
N ALA A 41 -1.23 -3.11 5.04
CA ALA A 41 -1.85 -4.23 5.76
C ALA A 41 -0.83 -4.94 6.66
N HIS A 42 0.36 -5.24 6.17
CA HIS A 42 1.43 -5.81 7.00
C HIS A 42 1.85 -4.88 8.15
N PHE A 43 1.85 -3.58 7.94
CA PHE A 43 2.07 -2.62 9.03
C PHE A 43 1.00 -2.78 10.12
N TRP A 44 -0.26 -2.92 9.75
CA TRP A 44 -1.36 -3.14 10.69
C TRP A 44 -1.18 -4.43 11.48
N GLU A 45 -0.92 -5.54 10.78
CA GLU A 45 -0.67 -6.84 11.39
C GLU A 45 0.49 -6.80 12.39
N CYS A 46 1.60 -6.15 12.03
CA CYS A 46 2.75 -5.98 12.91
C CYS A 46 2.40 -5.18 14.16
N MET A 47 1.66 -4.08 14.03
CA MET A 47 1.26 -3.27 15.18
C MET A 47 0.31 -4.04 16.10
N GLU A 48 -0.64 -4.80 15.56
CA GLU A 48 -1.54 -5.65 16.34
C GLU A 48 -0.78 -6.73 17.11
N LEU A 49 0.19 -7.38 16.47
CA LEU A 49 1.05 -8.38 17.15
C LEU A 49 1.88 -7.76 18.27
N LEU A 50 2.40 -6.55 18.09
CA LEU A 50 3.13 -5.82 19.13
C LEU A 50 2.22 -5.46 20.31
N ASP A 51 0.95 -5.18 20.05
CA ASP A 51 -0.08 -4.94 21.07
C ASP A 51 -0.60 -6.24 21.72
N GLY A 52 -0.05 -7.41 21.36
CA GLY A 52 -0.52 -8.72 21.86
C GLY A 52 -1.89 -9.13 21.31
N LYS A 53 -2.35 -8.53 20.23
CA LYS A 53 -3.62 -8.84 19.56
C LYS A 53 -3.41 -9.89 18.47
N THR A 54 -4.47 -10.60 18.14
CA THR A 54 -4.50 -11.48 16.96
C THR A 54 -4.90 -10.62 15.75
N PRO A 55 -4.07 -10.55 14.69
CA PRO A 55 -4.42 -9.83 13.47
C PRO A 55 -5.67 -10.42 12.80
N ASN A 56 -6.35 -9.60 12.00
CA ASN A 56 -7.41 -10.07 11.12
C ASN A 56 -6.88 -11.03 10.05
N TYR A 57 -7.79 -11.65 9.29
CA TYR A 57 -7.37 -12.31 8.06
C TYR A 57 -6.71 -11.30 7.12
N HIS A 58 -5.52 -11.64 6.64
CA HIS A 58 -4.71 -10.77 5.78
C HIS A 58 -5.50 -10.15 4.62
N GLY A 59 -6.34 -10.93 3.96
CA GLY A 59 -7.18 -10.45 2.86
C GLY A 59 -8.22 -9.39 3.26
N GLU A 60 -8.68 -9.37 4.50
CA GLU A 60 -9.59 -8.34 5.02
C GLU A 60 -8.85 -7.00 5.15
N ASP A 61 -7.68 -7.01 5.77
CA ASP A 61 -6.84 -5.83 5.91
C ASP A 61 -6.37 -5.31 4.55
N VAL A 62 -5.91 -6.19 3.64
CA VAL A 62 -5.53 -5.81 2.27
C VAL A 62 -6.71 -5.21 1.51
N GLY A 63 -7.92 -5.75 1.67
CA GLY A 63 -9.11 -5.19 1.05
C GLY A 63 -9.36 -3.75 1.47
N VAL A 64 -9.36 -3.48 2.77
CA VAL A 64 -9.60 -2.13 3.31
C VAL A 64 -8.46 -1.17 2.93
N THR A 65 -7.19 -1.61 3.03
CA THR A 65 -6.04 -0.77 2.64
C THR A 65 -6.03 -0.50 1.14
N THR A 66 -6.55 -1.41 0.29
CA THR A 66 -6.74 -1.14 -1.14
C THR A 66 -7.69 0.04 -1.36
N LEU A 67 -8.83 0.07 -0.67
CA LEU A 67 -9.77 1.19 -0.77
C LEU A 67 -9.15 2.51 -0.29
N ILE A 68 -8.39 2.48 0.80
CA ILE A 68 -7.67 3.64 1.32
C ILE A 68 -6.65 4.14 0.28
N MET A 69 -5.87 3.25 -0.32
CA MET A 69 -4.88 3.63 -1.34
C MET A 69 -5.52 4.14 -2.63
N LEU A 70 -6.67 3.60 -3.04
CA LEU A 70 -7.40 4.12 -4.20
C LEU A 70 -7.88 5.54 -3.99
N ARG A 71 -8.39 5.88 -2.80
CA ARG A 71 -8.71 7.29 -2.45
C ARG A 71 -7.50 8.20 -2.54
N TYR A 72 -6.37 7.74 -2.01
CA TYR A 72 -5.11 8.47 -2.10
C TYR A 72 -4.69 8.69 -3.56
N TYR A 73 -4.75 7.66 -4.41
CA TYR A 73 -4.42 7.77 -5.82
C TYR A 73 -5.37 8.70 -6.59
N GLU A 74 -6.67 8.66 -6.30
CA GLU A 74 -7.62 9.61 -6.86
C GLU A 74 -7.26 11.06 -6.51
N ALA A 75 -6.89 11.33 -5.26
CA ALA A 75 -6.47 12.66 -4.83
C ALA A 75 -5.21 13.11 -5.57
N LEU A 76 -4.20 12.25 -5.66
CA LEU A 76 -2.97 12.54 -6.41
C LEU A 76 -3.23 12.78 -7.89
N SER A 77 -4.12 12.00 -8.51
CA SER A 77 -4.44 12.11 -9.93
C SER A 77 -5.00 13.47 -10.34
N ARG A 78 -5.54 14.23 -9.38
CA ARG A 78 -6.09 15.58 -9.59
C ARG A 78 -5.02 16.66 -9.64
N LEU A 79 -3.81 16.38 -9.16
CA LEU A 79 -2.71 17.34 -9.15
C LEU A 79 -2.11 17.46 -10.56
N PRO A 80 -2.20 18.64 -11.21
CA PRO A 80 -1.65 18.81 -12.56
C PRO A 80 -0.12 18.78 -12.56
N GLN A 81 0.49 19.23 -11.46
CA GLN A 81 1.92 19.28 -11.23
C GLN A 81 2.21 19.09 -9.73
N VAL A 82 3.45 18.77 -9.40
CA VAL A 82 3.95 18.65 -8.03
C VAL A 82 5.25 19.42 -7.90
N THR A 83 5.56 19.85 -6.69
CA THR A 83 6.88 20.35 -6.30
C THR A 83 7.47 19.32 -5.36
N ALA A 84 8.68 18.85 -5.65
CA ALA A 84 9.34 17.82 -4.87
C ALA A 84 10.54 18.39 -4.12
N HIS A 85 10.79 17.81 -2.95
CA HIS A 85 11.94 18.14 -2.08
C HIS A 85 12.67 16.85 -1.68
N PRO A 86 13.93 16.92 -1.21
CA PRO A 86 14.56 15.76 -0.60
C PRO A 86 13.74 15.25 0.58
N GLU A 87 13.59 13.94 0.70
CA GLU A 87 12.89 13.34 1.84
C GLU A 87 13.62 13.67 3.14
N VAL A 88 12.87 14.11 4.14
CA VAL A 88 13.38 14.33 5.50
C VAL A 88 12.73 13.33 6.44
N CYS A 89 13.51 12.36 6.93
CA CYS A 89 13.04 11.32 7.83
C CYS A 89 13.31 11.68 9.28
N ASN A 90 12.25 11.70 10.10
CA ASN A 90 12.41 11.72 11.56
C ASN A 90 12.60 10.29 12.06
N TRP A 91 13.85 9.81 12.05
CA TRP A 91 14.16 8.42 12.42
C TRP A 91 13.80 8.09 13.87
N ASP A 92 13.92 9.03 14.78
CA ASP A 92 13.57 8.81 16.20
C ASP A 92 12.06 8.54 16.33
N GLU A 93 11.23 9.28 15.62
CA GLU A 93 9.79 9.06 15.58
C GLU A 93 9.44 7.73 14.90
N ILE A 94 10.09 7.43 13.76
CA ILE A 94 9.87 6.19 13.02
C ILE A 94 10.20 5.00 13.93
N TYR A 95 11.38 4.99 14.55
CA TYR A 95 11.80 3.87 15.40
C TYR A 95 10.93 3.73 16.67
N ARG A 96 10.47 4.84 17.22
CA ARG A 96 9.51 4.82 18.34
C ARG A 96 8.21 4.13 17.96
N ILE A 97 7.66 4.40 16.77
CA ILE A 97 6.42 3.77 16.29
C ILE A 97 6.61 2.26 16.08
N TYR A 98 7.74 1.86 15.51
CA TYR A 98 8.01 0.45 15.27
C TYR A 98 8.43 -0.34 16.53
N GLY A 99 8.84 0.35 17.61
CA GLY A 99 9.21 -0.27 18.87
C GLY A 99 10.21 -1.43 18.72
N PRO A 100 9.88 -2.65 19.14
CA PRO A 100 10.78 -3.81 19.01
C PRO A 100 11.21 -4.14 17.58
N LEU A 101 10.45 -3.72 16.55
CA LEU A 101 10.78 -3.91 15.13
C LEU A 101 11.73 -2.84 14.59
N ALA A 102 12.05 -1.80 15.37
CA ALA A 102 12.92 -0.71 14.94
C ALA A 102 14.29 -1.16 14.37
N PRO A 103 14.99 -2.17 14.95
CA PRO A 103 16.26 -2.64 14.38
C PRO A 103 16.12 -3.21 12.97
N ASP A 104 15.01 -3.87 12.64
CA ASP A 104 14.78 -4.41 11.31
C ASP A 104 14.42 -3.32 10.32
N VAL A 105 13.61 -2.34 10.74
CA VAL A 105 13.32 -1.14 9.94
C VAL A 105 14.60 -0.34 9.67
N GLN A 106 15.48 -0.21 10.66
CA GLN A 106 16.77 0.44 10.52
C GLN A 106 17.63 -0.24 9.45
N LYS A 107 17.78 -1.56 9.49
CA LYS A 107 18.53 -2.33 8.49
C LYS A 107 18.02 -2.10 7.05
N LEU A 108 16.71 -1.91 6.88
CA LEU A 108 16.10 -1.67 5.57
C LEU A 108 16.36 -0.26 5.02
N ASN A 109 16.70 0.70 5.90
CA ASN A 109 16.78 2.11 5.56
C ASN A 109 18.16 2.73 5.83
N THR A 110 19.18 1.93 6.20
CA THR A 110 20.57 2.37 6.41
C THR A 110 21.51 1.49 5.59
N PRO A 111 22.69 2.03 5.16
CA PRO A 111 23.20 3.40 5.38
C PRO A 111 22.45 4.46 4.56
N ASP A 112 21.73 4.08 3.54
CA ASP A 112 20.96 4.95 2.65
C ASP A 112 19.50 4.49 2.57
N THR A 113 18.57 5.42 2.34
CA THR A 113 17.15 5.12 2.12
C THR A 113 16.86 4.83 0.66
N ILE A 114 15.64 4.34 0.36
CA ILE A 114 15.23 4.08 -1.02
C ILE A 114 15.07 5.36 -1.86
N THR A 115 14.99 6.52 -1.22
CA THR A 115 14.84 7.84 -1.86
C THR A 115 16.17 8.55 -2.05
N ASP A 116 17.24 8.10 -1.37
CA ASP A 116 18.57 8.68 -1.54
C ASP A 116 19.04 8.57 -2.99
N GLY A 117 19.63 9.62 -3.48
CA GLY A 117 20.06 9.73 -4.86
C GLY A 117 18.95 10.02 -5.89
N ILE A 118 17.69 10.12 -5.45
CA ILE A 118 16.58 10.57 -6.32
C ILE A 118 16.54 12.10 -6.29
N ALA A 119 16.91 12.72 -7.41
CA ALA A 119 16.80 14.17 -7.52
C ALA A 119 15.33 14.60 -7.57
N PRO A 120 14.85 15.55 -6.72
CA PRO A 120 13.47 16.01 -6.71
C PRO A 120 12.93 16.40 -8.09
N ARG A 121 13.73 17.15 -8.88
CA ARG A 121 13.40 17.53 -10.27
C ARG A 121 13.04 16.33 -11.16
N ARG A 122 13.54 15.12 -10.86
CA ARG A 122 13.21 13.89 -11.62
C ARG A 122 11.77 13.46 -11.34
N ILE A 123 11.31 13.61 -10.10
CA ILE A 123 9.91 13.33 -9.73
C ILE A 123 8.99 14.29 -10.48
N GLU A 124 9.32 15.59 -10.47
CA GLU A 124 8.56 16.63 -11.18
C GLU A 124 8.49 16.35 -12.68
N ALA A 125 9.63 16.04 -13.31
CA ALA A 125 9.71 15.72 -14.73
C ALA A 125 8.92 14.44 -15.10
N CYS A 126 8.89 13.43 -14.22
CA CYS A 126 8.16 12.20 -14.43
C CYS A 126 6.68 12.29 -14.04
N TRP A 127 6.25 13.37 -13.37
CA TRP A 127 4.90 13.49 -12.82
C TRP A 127 3.79 13.26 -13.85
N PRO A 128 3.85 13.78 -15.09
CA PRO A 128 2.82 13.51 -16.09
C PRO A 128 2.67 12.02 -16.43
N GLN A 129 3.77 11.25 -16.37
CA GLN A 129 3.74 9.80 -16.60
C GLN A 129 3.19 9.06 -15.38
N ILE A 130 3.64 9.42 -14.17
CA ILE A 130 3.14 8.89 -12.90
C ILE A 130 1.63 9.11 -12.83
N ARG A 131 1.18 10.33 -13.11
CA ARG A 131 -0.23 10.70 -13.09
C ARG A 131 -1.06 9.85 -14.05
N ARG A 132 -0.60 9.61 -15.26
CA ARG A 132 -1.28 8.72 -16.23
C ARG A 132 -1.42 7.30 -15.71
N ILE A 133 -0.39 6.76 -15.08
CA ILE A 133 -0.42 5.42 -14.48
C ILE A 133 -1.43 5.40 -13.33
N VAL A 134 -1.41 6.39 -12.46
CA VAL A 134 -2.35 6.50 -11.33
C VAL A 134 -3.80 6.62 -11.84
N GLN A 135 -4.04 7.32 -12.94
CA GLN A 135 -5.36 7.44 -13.57
C GLN A 135 -5.84 6.14 -14.23
N SER A 136 -4.95 5.19 -14.51
CA SER A 136 -5.30 3.90 -15.12
C SER A 136 -5.73 2.82 -14.12
N VAL A 137 -5.56 3.06 -12.80
CA VAL A 137 -6.02 2.11 -11.79
C VAL A 137 -7.56 2.11 -11.69
N PRO A 138 -8.18 1.02 -11.22
CA PRO A 138 -9.62 1.01 -10.98
C PRO A 138 -10.05 2.14 -10.04
N SER A 139 -11.23 2.71 -10.27
CA SER A 139 -11.75 3.75 -9.38
C SER A 139 -12.12 3.18 -8.01
N TYR A 140 -12.01 4.01 -6.98
CA TYR A 140 -12.46 3.68 -5.64
C TYR A 140 -13.91 3.17 -5.63
N ASP A 141 -14.83 3.88 -6.29
CA ASP A 141 -16.25 3.52 -6.27
C ASP A 141 -16.52 2.16 -6.94
N ALA A 142 -15.83 1.85 -8.04
CA ALA A 142 -15.95 0.55 -8.70
C ALA A 142 -15.44 -0.60 -7.80
N CYS A 143 -14.30 -0.41 -7.14
CA CYS A 143 -13.76 -1.41 -6.21
C CYS A 143 -14.65 -1.56 -4.97
N LEU A 144 -15.11 -0.45 -4.38
CA LEU A 144 -16.02 -0.47 -3.24
C LEU A 144 -17.32 -1.21 -3.55
N ALA A 145 -17.92 -0.93 -4.72
CA ALA A 145 -19.14 -1.60 -5.14
C ALA A 145 -18.93 -3.13 -5.31
N ALA A 146 -17.82 -3.53 -5.93
CA ALA A 146 -17.48 -4.93 -6.11
C ALA A 146 -17.23 -5.64 -4.76
N MET A 147 -16.51 -5.00 -3.84
CA MET A 147 -16.22 -5.54 -2.52
C MET A 147 -17.48 -5.69 -1.67
N ARG A 148 -18.36 -4.68 -1.67
CA ARG A 148 -19.67 -4.75 -0.97
C ARG A 148 -20.54 -5.86 -1.53
N GLN A 149 -20.59 -5.99 -2.86
CA GLN A 149 -21.32 -7.09 -3.50
C GLN A 149 -20.76 -8.46 -3.13
N ALA A 150 -19.45 -8.57 -2.86
CA ALA A 150 -18.81 -9.80 -2.42
C ALA A 150 -18.96 -10.06 -0.92
N GLY A 151 -19.50 -9.12 -0.14
CA GLY A 151 -19.61 -9.22 1.32
C GLY A 151 -18.28 -9.01 2.04
N CYS A 152 -17.31 -8.30 1.40
CA CYS A 152 -16.02 -7.98 2.01
C CYS A 152 -16.16 -6.83 3.01
N LYS A 153 -15.28 -6.78 4.00
CA LYS A 153 -15.06 -5.59 4.83
C LYS A 153 -14.55 -4.44 3.97
N THR A 154 -15.06 -3.23 4.19
CA THR A 154 -14.79 -2.05 3.35
C THR A 154 -14.37 -0.81 4.14
N THR A 155 -14.42 -0.88 5.46
CA THR A 155 -14.10 0.24 6.35
C THR A 155 -13.07 -0.16 7.41
N ILE A 156 -12.32 0.82 7.89
CA ILE A 156 -11.32 0.61 8.94
C ILE A 156 -11.96 0.12 10.25
N GLY A 157 -13.17 0.57 10.56
CA GLY A 157 -13.91 0.12 11.74
C GLY A 157 -14.34 -1.35 11.66
N GLU A 158 -14.69 -1.85 10.46
CA GLU A 158 -15.05 -3.27 10.27
C GLU A 158 -13.85 -4.21 10.48
N VAL A 159 -12.62 -3.72 10.33
CA VAL A 159 -11.39 -4.43 10.66
C VAL A 159 -10.85 -4.08 12.06
N GLY A 160 -11.71 -3.49 12.91
CA GLY A 160 -11.43 -3.27 14.33
C GLY A 160 -10.38 -2.19 14.63
N LYS A 161 -10.09 -1.30 13.69
CA LYS A 161 -9.09 -0.26 13.86
C LYS A 161 -9.73 1.12 14.01
N ALA A 162 -9.10 2.00 14.79
CA ALA A 162 -9.56 3.36 15.00
C ALA A 162 -9.32 4.24 13.77
N PRO A 163 -10.18 5.23 13.49
CA PRO A 163 -10.05 6.08 12.29
C PRO A 163 -8.72 6.85 12.19
N ASP A 164 -8.17 7.30 13.31
CA ASP A 164 -6.90 8.01 13.41
C ASP A 164 -5.69 7.12 13.07
N PHE A 165 -5.85 5.79 13.15
CA PHE A 165 -4.80 4.85 12.75
C PHE A 165 -4.48 4.89 11.25
N VAL A 166 -5.39 5.42 10.42
CA VAL A 166 -5.13 5.64 8.98
C VAL A 166 -3.97 6.62 8.80
N GLU A 167 -3.96 7.73 9.53
CA GLU A 167 -2.90 8.75 9.42
C GLU A 167 -1.54 8.17 9.84
N ILE A 168 -1.49 7.47 10.98
CA ILE A 168 -0.30 6.77 11.45
C ILE A 168 0.18 5.79 10.37
N SER A 169 -0.74 5.00 9.83
CA SER A 169 -0.42 4.04 8.76
C SER A 169 0.17 4.72 7.53
N PHE A 170 -0.42 5.83 7.07
CA PHE A 170 0.10 6.59 5.93
C PHE A 170 1.50 7.13 6.14
N ARG A 171 1.82 7.55 7.36
CA ARG A 171 3.13 8.10 7.68
C ARG A 171 4.21 7.03 7.79
N PHE A 172 3.90 5.88 8.35
CA PHE A 172 4.93 4.94 8.79
C PHE A 172 5.03 3.64 7.97
N HIS A 173 3.94 3.10 7.40
CA HIS A 173 4.03 1.86 6.64
C HIS A 173 5.09 1.85 5.52
N PRO A 174 5.44 2.98 4.85
CA PRO A 174 6.40 2.93 3.76
C PRO A 174 7.83 2.55 4.18
N TYR A 175 8.15 2.64 5.48
CA TYR A 175 9.50 2.36 5.99
C TYR A 175 9.76 0.87 6.27
N MET A 176 8.70 0.05 6.35
CA MET A 176 8.88 -1.37 6.66
C MET A 176 9.33 -2.24 5.47
N ARG A 177 9.48 -1.65 4.30
CA ARG A 177 10.00 -2.31 3.09
C ARG A 177 10.90 -1.36 2.31
N ARG A 178 12.05 -1.84 1.83
CA ARG A 178 12.90 -1.06 0.93
C ARG A 178 12.31 -1.04 -0.48
N ARG A 179 11.21 -0.31 -0.66
CA ARG A 179 10.49 -0.16 -1.93
C ARG A 179 10.17 1.30 -2.21
N LEU A 180 10.51 1.74 -3.42
CA LEU A 180 10.03 3.02 -3.92
C LEU A 180 8.55 2.86 -4.29
N SER A 181 7.67 3.32 -3.42
CA SER A 181 6.24 3.42 -3.65
C SER A 181 5.84 4.87 -3.89
N LEU A 182 4.67 5.08 -4.49
CA LEU A 182 4.17 6.45 -4.67
C LEU A 182 3.97 7.16 -3.32
N LYS A 183 3.61 6.41 -2.27
CA LYS A 183 3.52 6.97 -0.92
C LYS A 183 4.89 7.40 -0.38
N ARG A 184 5.96 6.64 -0.66
CA ARG A 184 7.31 7.05 -0.28
C ARG A 184 7.75 8.31 -1.05
N VAL A 185 7.47 8.35 -2.36
CA VAL A 185 7.73 9.53 -3.21
C VAL A 185 6.97 10.77 -2.71
N SER A 186 5.79 10.61 -2.14
CA SER A 186 5.03 11.75 -1.60
C SER A 186 5.62 12.36 -0.32
N HIS A 187 6.68 11.79 0.24
CA HIS A 187 7.47 12.38 1.32
C HIS A 187 8.61 13.25 0.77
N MET A 188 8.82 13.24 -0.51
CA MET A 188 9.75 14.11 -1.23
C MET A 188 9.01 15.36 -1.74
#